data_e99dd646ac027809b5144527165997ae
#
_entry.id   e99dd646ac027809b5144527165997ae
#
_cell.length_a   1.000
_cell.length_b   1.000
_cell.length_c   1.000
_cell.angle_alpha   90.00
_cell.angle_beta   90.00
_cell.angle_gamma   90.00
#
_symmetry.space_group_name_H-M   'P 1'
#
loop_
_entity.id
_entity.type
_entity.pdbx_description
1 polymer ?
#
loop_
_entity_poly.entity_id
_entity_poly.type
_entity_poly.pdbx_seq_one_letter_code
_entity_poly.pdbx_strand_id
1 'polypeptide(L)'
;MPKLHEVEIHRLRPTQVTVGLIEVRDKRAKLEALKKHERRAFLADHPIPAVWGPDGKLYITDHHHLGRAAEEAGIDTGFFNVEEDFSSLPIAQFWPRMSAASWAHPIDQHGKPVSFALIPDRLLKLVDDPYRSLAGYVRDAGGYDKSPTAFCEFQWADFFRARVRIGPTRADFNDAVAVGLKLATSAAAAKLPGYKGSSQG
;
A
#
# COMPACT_ATOMS: atom_id res chain seq x y z
N MET A 1 -5.41 10.16 -23.08
CA MET A 1 -5.03 9.06 -22.19
C MET A 1 -3.72 9.41 -21.53
N PRO A 2 -3.52 9.21 -20.23
CA PRO A 2 -2.23 9.44 -19.62
C PRO A 2 -1.18 8.55 -20.28
N LYS A 3 0.01 9.11 -20.49
CA LYS A 3 1.10 8.39 -21.15
C LYS A 3 1.65 7.34 -20.18
N LEU A 4 1.51 6.07 -20.56
CA LEU A 4 2.08 4.97 -19.79
C LEU A 4 3.59 4.94 -19.98
N HIS A 5 4.33 4.97 -18.86
CA HIS A 5 5.79 4.90 -18.85
C HIS A 5 6.24 3.51 -18.42
N GLU A 6 7.23 2.93 -19.09
CA GLU A 6 7.90 1.71 -18.65
C GLU A 6 9.20 2.08 -17.96
N VAL A 7 9.37 1.66 -16.71
CA VAL A 7 10.53 2.01 -15.86
C VAL A 7 11.00 0.79 -15.08
N GLU A 8 12.29 0.75 -14.77
CA GLU A 8 12.91 -0.28 -13.93
C GLU A 8 12.37 -0.19 -12.49
N ILE A 9 11.83 -1.29 -11.98
CA ILE A 9 11.15 -1.35 -10.66
C ILE A 9 12.12 -1.00 -9.52
N HIS A 10 13.37 -1.43 -9.60
CA HIS A 10 14.37 -1.16 -8.56
C HIS A 10 14.72 0.33 -8.39
N ARG A 11 14.34 1.19 -9.36
CA ARG A 11 14.55 2.65 -9.29
C ARG A 11 13.44 3.39 -8.57
N LEU A 12 12.35 2.71 -8.27
CA LEU A 12 11.20 3.32 -7.59
C LEU A 12 11.52 3.70 -6.16
N ARG A 13 10.95 4.82 -5.75
CA ARG A 13 11.01 5.35 -4.41
C ARG A 13 9.64 5.22 -3.74
N PRO A 14 9.55 4.61 -2.56
CA PRO A 14 8.31 4.64 -1.79
C PRO A 14 8.02 6.02 -1.22
N THR A 15 6.76 6.26 -0.86
CA THR A 15 6.29 7.47 -0.18
C THR A 15 5.65 7.17 1.17
N GLN A 16 5.80 5.94 1.64
CA GLN A 16 5.38 5.48 2.96
C GLN A 16 6.50 4.67 3.63
N VAL A 17 6.40 4.49 4.94
CA VAL A 17 7.41 3.74 5.71
C VAL A 17 7.11 2.25 5.72
N THR A 18 5.83 1.89 5.74
CA THR A 18 5.37 0.52 6.01
C THR A 18 4.57 -0.08 4.87
N VAL A 19 4.53 -1.41 4.83
CA VAL A 19 3.72 -2.22 3.92
C VAL A 19 3.29 -3.50 4.64
N GLY A 20 2.19 -4.11 4.24
CA GLY A 20 1.79 -5.43 4.75
C GLY A 20 2.51 -6.55 4.01
N LEU A 21 3.52 -7.17 4.63
CA LEU A 21 4.33 -8.20 3.96
C LEU A 21 3.57 -9.50 3.68
N ILE A 22 2.48 -9.80 4.40
CA ILE A 22 1.64 -10.97 4.08
C ILE A 22 0.96 -10.74 2.72
N GLU A 23 0.41 -9.55 2.49
CA GLU A 23 -0.19 -9.18 1.21
C GLU A 23 0.86 -9.13 0.08
N VAL A 24 2.07 -8.63 0.37
CA VAL A 24 3.19 -8.62 -0.59
C VAL A 24 3.54 -10.05 -1.02
N ARG A 25 3.67 -10.99 -0.09
CA ARG A 25 3.98 -12.40 -0.40
C ARG A 25 2.94 -13.04 -1.30
N ASP A 26 1.65 -12.80 -1.02
CA ASP A 26 0.57 -13.36 -1.82
C ASP A 26 0.51 -12.73 -3.23
N LYS A 27 0.75 -11.42 -3.34
CA LYS A 27 0.88 -10.75 -4.65
C LYS A 27 2.10 -11.27 -5.43
N ARG A 28 3.23 -11.46 -4.75
CA ARG A 28 4.44 -12.04 -5.32
C ARG A 28 4.17 -13.43 -5.88
N ALA A 29 3.57 -14.32 -5.08
CA ALA A 29 3.23 -15.68 -5.52
C ALA A 29 2.32 -15.67 -6.75
N LYS A 30 1.35 -14.75 -6.82
CA LYS A 30 0.50 -14.56 -8.00
C LYS A 30 1.32 -14.13 -9.22
N LEU A 31 2.24 -13.18 -9.07
CA LEU A 31 3.10 -12.74 -10.16
C LEU A 31 4.05 -13.84 -10.64
N GLU A 32 4.62 -14.62 -9.73
CA GLU A 32 5.52 -15.74 -10.06
C GLU A 32 4.80 -16.87 -10.79
N ALA A 33 3.51 -17.10 -10.52
CA ALA A 33 2.69 -18.10 -11.20
C ALA A 33 2.34 -17.74 -12.65
N LEU A 34 2.42 -16.46 -13.03
CA LEU A 34 2.13 -16.00 -14.39
C LEU A 34 3.32 -16.23 -15.33
N LYS A 35 3.05 -16.58 -16.59
CA LYS A 35 4.06 -16.58 -17.65
C LYS A 35 4.54 -15.14 -17.93
N LYS A 36 5.73 -14.98 -18.50
CA LYS A 36 6.36 -13.68 -18.73
C LYS A 36 5.42 -12.68 -19.47
N HIS A 37 4.72 -13.12 -20.51
CA HIS A 37 3.83 -12.25 -21.28
C HIS A 37 2.54 -11.92 -20.49
N GLU A 38 1.97 -12.87 -19.73
CA GLU A 38 0.80 -12.65 -18.88
C GLU A 38 1.12 -11.67 -17.75
N ARG A 39 2.30 -11.81 -17.15
CA ARG A 39 2.82 -10.90 -16.13
C ARG A 39 2.98 -9.48 -16.65
N ARG A 40 3.54 -9.33 -17.87
CA ARG A 40 3.66 -8.04 -18.51
C ARG A 40 2.29 -7.40 -18.78
N ALA A 41 1.33 -8.18 -19.31
CA ALA A 41 -0.04 -7.72 -19.53
C ALA A 41 -0.69 -7.29 -18.20
N PHE A 42 -0.59 -8.12 -17.15
CA PHE A 42 -1.11 -7.80 -15.82
C PHE A 42 -0.54 -6.47 -15.29
N LEU A 43 0.78 -6.24 -15.39
CA LEU A 43 1.39 -4.99 -14.93
C LEU A 43 0.97 -3.78 -15.77
N ALA A 44 0.72 -3.96 -17.07
CA ALA A 44 0.22 -2.90 -17.93
C ALA A 44 -1.24 -2.52 -17.61
N ASP A 45 -2.06 -3.49 -17.20
CA ASP A 45 -3.43 -3.28 -16.75
C ASP A 45 -3.52 -2.70 -15.32
N HIS A 46 -2.41 -2.77 -14.56
CA HIS A 46 -2.30 -2.27 -13.19
C HIS A 46 -1.12 -1.29 -13.06
N PRO A 47 -1.11 -0.18 -13.81
CA PRO A 47 0.01 0.76 -13.75
C PRO A 47 0.11 1.39 -12.37
N ILE A 48 1.34 1.55 -11.90
CA ILE A 48 1.61 2.16 -10.60
C ILE A 48 1.57 3.68 -10.76
N PRO A 49 0.72 4.40 -9.99
CA PRO A 49 0.72 5.84 -10.00
C PRO A 49 2.00 6.40 -9.36
N ALA A 50 2.57 7.44 -9.96
CA ALA A 50 3.85 7.99 -9.52
C ALA A 50 3.98 9.47 -9.89
N VAL A 51 4.96 10.13 -9.26
CA VAL A 51 5.39 11.50 -9.60
C VAL A 51 6.89 11.54 -9.84
N TRP A 52 7.34 12.38 -10.76
CA TRP A 52 8.75 12.74 -10.81
C TRP A 52 9.08 13.65 -9.63
N GLY A 53 10.06 13.27 -8.84
CA GLY A 53 10.55 14.06 -7.72
C GLY A 53 11.99 14.56 -7.94
N PRO A 54 12.61 15.16 -6.92
CA PRO A 54 13.95 15.72 -6.99
C PRO A 54 14.97 14.71 -7.56
N ASP A 55 15.95 15.22 -8.30
CA ASP A 55 17.01 14.46 -8.96
C ASP A 55 16.49 13.44 -10.00
N GLY A 56 15.30 13.69 -10.58
CA GLY A 56 14.71 12.80 -11.57
C GLY A 56 14.35 11.42 -11.04
N LYS A 57 14.12 11.30 -9.74
CA LYS A 57 13.66 10.06 -9.10
C LYS A 57 12.15 9.90 -9.25
N LEU A 58 11.70 8.65 -9.42
CA LEU A 58 10.29 8.33 -9.55
C LEU A 58 9.74 7.85 -8.20
N TYR A 59 8.81 8.62 -7.62
CA TYR A 59 8.16 8.31 -6.34
C TYR A 59 6.76 7.77 -6.58
N ILE A 60 6.48 6.55 -6.11
CA ILE A 60 5.14 5.96 -6.26
C ILE A 60 4.19 6.53 -5.22
N THR A 61 2.98 6.90 -5.65
CA THR A 61 1.95 7.53 -4.80
C THR A 61 0.98 6.50 -4.21
N ASP A 62 0.86 5.33 -4.87
CA ASP A 62 0.06 4.18 -4.44
C ASP A 62 0.68 2.87 -4.95
N HIS A 63 0.00 1.74 -4.76
CA HIS A 63 0.40 0.40 -5.20
C HIS A 63 1.73 -0.10 -4.63
N HIS A 64 2.14 0.36 -3.44
CA HIS A 64 3.38 -0.04 -2.78
C HIS A 64 3.50 -1.56 -2.58
N HIS A 65 2.39 -2.26 -2.28
CA HIS A 65 2.38 -3.72 -2.18
C HIS A 65 2.71 -4.39 -3.52
N LEU A 66 2.15 -3.88 -4.63
CA LEU A 66 2.41 -4.41 -5.96
C LEU A 66 3.86 -4.13 -6.40
N GLY A 67 4.33 -2.89 -6.20
CA GLY A 67 5.71 -2.50 -6.52
C GLY A 67 6.73 -3.36 -5.75
N ARG A 68 6.53 -3.54 -4.43
CA ARG A 68 7.35 -4.40 -3.58
C ARG A 68 7.32 -5.86 -4.03
N ALA A 69 6.13 -6.40 -4.31
CA ALA A 69 5.96 -7.78 -4.77
C ALA A 69 6.64 -8.04 -6.11
N ALA A 70 6.56 -7.08 -7.04
CA ALA A 70 7.20 -7.17 -8.34
C ALA A 70 8.74 -7.14 -8.22
N GLU A 71 9.31 -6.28 -7.35
CA GLU A 71 10.76 -6.26 -7.09
C GLU A 71 11.23 -7.56 -6.45
N GLU A 72 10.49 -8.12 -5.47
CA GLU A 72 10.81 -9.41 -4.84
C GLU A 72 10.67 -10.61 -5.80
N ALA A 73 9.78 -10.51 -6.81
CA ALA A 73 9.64 -11.53 -7.86
C ALA A 73 10.71 -11.42 -8.96
N GLY A 74 11.68 -10.53 -8.83
CA GLY A 74 12.75 -10.31 -9.81
C GLY A 74 12.23 -9.78 -11.15
N ILE A 75 11.17 -8.96 -11.13
CA ILE A 75 10.63 -8.32 -12.33
C ILE A 75 11.41 -7.03 -12.57
N ASP A 76 12.06 -6.92 -13.73
CA ASP A 76 12.94 -5.79 -14.03
C ASP A 76 12.17 -4.49 -14.27
N THR A 77 11.06 -4.56 -15.04
CA THR A 77 10.32 -3.37 -15.47
C THR A 77 8.83 -3.47 -15.15
N GLY A 78 8.22 -2.32 -14.86
CA GLY A 78 6.78 -2.15 -14.66
C GLY A 78 6.24 -0.94 -15.40
N PHE A 79 4.93 -0.75 -15.35
CA PHE A 79 4.23 0.34 -16.02
C PHE A 79 3.75 1.37 -15.00
N PHE A 80 3.89 2.65 -15.35
CA PHE A 80 3.67 3.78 -14.45
C PHE A 80 2.80 4.83 -15.11
N ASN A 81 1.87 5.35 -14.34
CA ASN A 81 1.10 6.54 -14.68
C ASN A 81 1.69 7.73 -13.91
N VAL A 82 2.34 8.65 -14.63
CA VAL A 82 2.92 9.86 -14.00
C VAL A 82 1.81 10.88 -13.82
N GLU A 83 1.52 11.21 -12.55
CA GLU A 83 0.46 12.14 -12.15
C GLU A 83 0.94 13.60 -12.18
N GLU A 84 2.19 13.84 -11.74
CA GLU A 84 2.78 15.17 -11.65
C GLU A 84 4.30 15.13 -11.82
N ASP A 85 4.90 16.25 -12.18
CA ASP A 85 6.34 16.45 -12.27
C ASP A 85 6.81 17.49 -11.26
N PHE A 86 7.43 17.01 -10.18
CA PHE A 86 8.06 17.81 -9.12
C PHE A 86 9.60 17.76 -9.17
N SER A 87 10.18 17.35 -10.29
CA SER A 87 11.62 17.17 -10.43
C SER A 87 12.44 18.45 -10.19
N SER A 88 11.82 19.61 -10.42
CA SER A 88 12.43 20.93 -10.17
C SER A 88 12.31 21.40 -8.72
N LEU A 89 11.55 20.72 -7.87
CA LEU A 89 11.38 21.14 -6.47
C LEU A 89 12.61 20.75 -5.63
N PRO A 90 13.07 21.66 -4.75
CA PRO A 90 13.97 21.27 -3.68
C PRO A 90 13.33 20.22 -2.76
N ILE A 91 14.13 19.29 -2.20
CA ILE A 91 13.64 18.23 -1.31
C ILE A 91 12.83 18.78 -0.12
N ALA A 92 13.18 19.94 0.39
CA ALA A 92 12.49 20.59 1.49
C ALA A 92 11.06 21.06 1.12
N GLN A 93 10.76 21.25 -0.17
CA GLN A 93 9.42 21.60 -0.67
C GLN A 93 8.68 20.35 -1.19
N PHE A 94 9.40 19.35 -1.66
CA PHE A 94 8.84 18.13 -2.24
C PHE A 94 7.95 17.39 -1.23
N TRP A 95 8.48 17.03 -0.06
CA TRP A 95 7.71 16.26 0.92
C TRP A 95 6.46 16.97 1.45
N PRO A 96 6.51 18.29 1.79
CA PRO A 96 5.28 19.03 2.09
C PRO A 96 4.25 18.99 0.95
N ARG A 97 4.71 19.07 -0.30
CA ARG A 97 3.81 18.99 -1.47
C ARG A 97 3.18 17.60 -1.60
N MET A 98 3.98 16.54 -1.44
CA MET A 98 3.49 15.15 -1.43
C MET A 98 2.47 14.92 -0.31
N SER A 99 2.72 15.45 0.87
CA SER A 99 1.80 15.33 2.01
C SER A 99 0.49 16.10 1.76
N ALA A 100 0.55 17.31 1.21
CA ALA A 100 -0.64 18.09 0.87
C ALA A 100 -1.52 17.41 -0.20
N ALA A 101 -0.91 16.65 -1.11
CA ALA A 101 -1.60 15.84 -2.10
C ALA A 101 -2.10 14.48 -1.56
N SER A 102 -1.85 14.17 -0.28
CA SER A 102 -2.11 12.86 0.31
C SER A 102 -1.38 11.70 -0.39
N TRP A 103 -0.18 11.95 -0.88
CA TRP A 103 0.69 10.98 -1.57
C TRP A 103 1.86 10.49 -0.71
N ALA A 104 2.07 11.08 0.47
CA ALA A 104 3.09 10.64 1.41
C ALA A 104 2.49 10.27 2.77
N HIS A 105 2.91 9.12 3.32
CA HIS A 105 2.43 8.62 4.62
C HIS A 105 3.59 8.25 5.54
N PRO A 106 4.21 9.24 6.22
CA PRO A 106 5.33 9.01 7.13
C PRO A 106 4.85 8.51 8.50
N ILE A 107 4.25 7.32 8.52
CA ILE A 107 3.76 6.65 9.73
C ILE A 107 4.48 5.30 9.85
N ASP A 108 4.98 5.00 11.05
CA ASP A 108 5.68 3.74 11.32
C ASP A 108 4.73 2.55 11.53
N GLN A 109 5.29 1.36 11.74
CA GLN A 109 4.53 0.11 11.97
C GLN A 109 3.73 0.10 13.28
N HIS A 110 3.90 1.08 14.14
CA HIS A 110 3.16 1.27 15.37
C HIS A 110 2.04 2.33 15.24
N GLY A 111 1.84 2.86 14.04
CA GLY A 111 0.87 3.93 13.79
C GLY A 111 1.33 5.32 14.27
N LYS A 112 2.64 5.54 14.43
CA LYS A 112 3.19 6.80 14.94
C LYS A 112 3.80 7.64 13.81
N PRO A 113 3.53 8.97 13.79
CA PRO A 113 4.18 9.87 12.85
C PRO A 113 5.70 9.86 13.02
N VAL A 114 6.40 9.86 11.89
CA VAL A 114 7.86 9.95 11.84
C VAL A 114 8.31 11.00 10.82
N SER A 115 9.59 11.34 10.84
CA SER A 115 10.16 12.26 9.83
C SER A 115 10.09 11.64 8.42
N PHE A 116 9.88 12.46 7.40
CA PHE A 116 10.01 12.05 6.00
C PHE A 116 11.38 11.43 5.67
N ALA A 117 12.42 11.80 6.40
CA ALA A 117 13.75 11.19 6.25
C ALA A 117 13.80 9.69 6.59
N LEU A 118 12.80 9.17 7.29
CA LEU A 118 12.66 7.75 7.61
C LEU A 118 11.85 6.97 6.56
N ILE A 119 11.28 7.63 5.56
CA ILE A 119 10.74 6.94 4.39
C ILE A 119 11.92 6.30 3.65
N PRO A 120 11.90 4.97 3.44
CA PRO A 120 13.04 4.29 2.83
C PRO A 120 13.25 4.71 1.37
N ASP A 121 14.48 4.59 0.93
CA ASP A 121 14.88 4.93 -0.44
C ASP A 121 14.65 3.79 -1.46
N ARG A 122 14.15 2.62 -1.02
CA ARG A 122 13.90 1.42 -1.82
C ARG A 122 12.66 0.70 -1.33
N LEU A 123 11.90 0.10 -2.27
CA LEU A 123 10.72 -0.70 -1.93
C LEU A 123 11.08 -1.87 -1.01
N LEU A 124 12.21 -2.53 -1.25
CA LEU A 124 12.69 -3.66 -0.42
C LEU A 124 13.00 -3.28 1.03
N LYS A 125 13.10 -2.00 1.35
CA LYS A 125 13.35 -1.50 2.70
C LYS A 125 12.09 -1.07 3.45
N LEU A 126 10.91 -1.17 2.82
CA LEU A 126 9.65 -0.94 3.51
C LEU A 126 9.49 -1.89 4.70
N VAL A 127 9.07 -1.36 5.84
CA VAL A 127 8.94 -2.12 7.09
C VAL A 127 7.60 -2.87 7.10
N ASP A 128 7.56 -4.08 7.66
CA ASP A 128 6.31 -4.82 7.81
C ASP A 128 5.40 -4.17 8.85
N ASP A 129 4.17 -3.95 8.45
CA ASP A 129 3.05 -3.69 9.35
C ASP A 129 1.96 -4.75 9.12
N PRO A 130 1.85 -5.78 9.97
CA PRO A 130 0.89 -6.86 9.77
C PRO A 130 -0.57 -6.38 9.80
N TYR A 131 -0.85 -5.24 10.44
CA TYR A 131 -2.20 -4.66 10.44
C TYR A 131 -2.56 -4.03 9.10
N ARG A 132 -1.57 -3.64 8.28
CA ARG A 132 -1.81 -3.25 6.88
C ARG A 132 -2.29 -4.44 6.05
N SER A 133 -1.66 -5.62 6.23
CA SER A 133 -2.15 -6.86 5.63
C SER A 133 -3.55 -7.19 6.14
N LEU A 134 -3.79 -7.09 7.46
CA LEU A 134 -5.10 -7.37 8.04
C LEU A 134 -6.19 -6.47 7.46
N ALA A 135 -5.93 -5.17 7.32
CA ALA A 135 -6.86 -4.23 6.70
C ALA A 135 -7.24 -4.64 5.28
N GLY A 136 -6.24 -4.93 4.43
CA GLY A 136 -6.48 -5.39 3.06
C GLY A 136 -7.30 -6.68 2.99
N TYR A 137 -6.95 -7.69 3.81
CA TYR A 137 -7.68 -8.96 3.84
C TYR A 137 -9.11 -8.83 4.34
N VAL A 138 -9.36 -8.02 5.36
CA VAL A 138 -10.72 -7.76 5.87
C VAL A 138 -11.56 -7.05 4.81
N ARG A 139 -10.99 -6.08 4.07
CA ARG A 139 -11.66 -5.43 2.95
C ARG A 139 -12.02 -6.45 1.86
N ASP A 140 -11.05 -7.24 1.42
CA ASP A 140 -11.23 -8.21 0.33
C ASP A 140 -12.22 -9.32 0.70
N ALA A 141 -12.35 -9.62 1.99
CA ALA A 141 -13.39 -10.51 2.54
C ALA A 141 -14.75 -9.81 2.78
N GLY A 142 -14.91 -8.55 2.36
CA GLY A 142 -16.19 -7.83 2.42
C GLY A 142 -16.51 -7.16 3.75
N GLY A 143 -15.54 -7.02 4.66
CA GLY A 143 -15.74 -6.37 5.96
C GLY A 143 -16.03 -4.88 5.86
N TYR A 144 -15.47 -4.20 4.86
CA TYR A 144 -15.76 -2.80 4.54
C TYR A 144 -15.56 -2.53 3.04
N ASP A 145 -16.12 -1.45 2.53
CA ASP A 145 -16.00 -1.09 1.13
C ASP A 145 -14.75 -0.26 0.84
N LYS A 146 -14.25 -0.38 -0.39
CA LYS A 146 -13.21 0.53 -0.88
C LYS A 146 -13.73 1.97 -0.82
N SER A 147 -12.92 2.87 -0.29
CA SER A 147 -13.26 4.28 -0.15
C SER A 147 -12.23 5.16 -0.88
N PRO A 148 -12.64 6.28 -1.50
CA PRO A 148 -11.74 7.26 -2.05
C PRO A 148 -11.01 8.09 -0.99
N THR A 149 -11.35 7.91 0.29
CA THR A 149 -10.69 8.61 1.40
C THR A 149 -9.20 8.23 1.43
N ALA A 150 -8.35 9.24 1.39
CA ALA A 150 -6.91 9.03 1.47
C ALA A 150 -6.53 8.21 2.72
N PHE A 151 -5.60 7.29 2.54
CA PHE A 151 -5.09 6.44 3.61
C PHE A 151 -6.18 5.62 4.34
N CYS A 152 -7.28 5.29 3.65
CA CYS A 152 -8.39 4.50 4.21
C CYS A 152 -7.88 3.22 4.89
N GLU A 153 -7.03 2.43 4.22
CA GLU A 153 -6.51 1.18 4.77
C GLU A 153 -5.58 1.39 5.98
N PHE A 154 -4.89 2.53 6.09
CA PHE A 154 -4.12 2.87 7.29
C PHE A 154 -5.04 3.15 8.48
N GLN A 155 -6.16 3.85 8.28
CA GLN A 155 -7.14 4.09 9.33
C GLN A 155 -7.74 2.76 9.84
N TRP A 156 -8.03 1.82 8.94
CA TRP A 156 -8.46 0.47 9.31
C TRP A 156 -7.36 -0.32 10.01
N ALA A 157 -6.11 -0.21 9.56
CA ALA A 157 -4.97 -0.84 10.23
C ALA A 157 -4.83 -0.36 11.68
N ASP A 158 -4.96 0.94 11.92
CA ASP A 158 -4.91 1.51 13.28
C ASP A 158 -6.10 1.07 14.15
N PHE A 159 -7.29 0.99 13.55
CA PHE A 159 -8.47 0.46 14.25
C PHE A 159 -8.26 -0.98 14.70
N PHE A 160 -7.69 -1.84 13.84
CA PHE A 160 -7.40 -3.23 14.18
C PHE A 160 -6.21 -3.34 15.15
N ARG A 161 -5.17 -2.55 15.00
CA ARG A 161 -4.00 -2.52 15.91
C ARG A 161 -4.41 -2.33 17.36
N ALA A 162 -5.41 -1.51 17.59
CA ALA A 162 -5.92 -1.25 18.94
C ALA A 162 -6.81 -2.39 19.50
N ARG A 163 -7.26 -3.37 18.67
CA ARG A 163 -8.33 -4.32 19.05
C ARG A 163 -8.05 -5.78 18.75
N VAL A 164 -7.13 -6.06 17.84
CA VAL A 164 -6.83 -7.41 17.36
C VAL A 164 -5.40 -7.76 17.70
N ARG A 165 -5.16 -8.97 18.17
CA ARG A 165 -3.81 -9.53 18.31
C ARG A 165 -3.54 -10.43 17.11
N ILE A 166 -2.39 -10.26 16.48
CA ILE A 166 -1.91 -11.10 15.39
C ILE A 166 -0.77 -11.95 15.93
N GLY A 167 -0.93 -13.25 15.93
CA GLY A 167 0.13 -14.18 16.30
C GLY A 167 1.10 -14.45 15.13
N PRO A 168 2.16 -15.24 15.35
CA PRO A 168 3.27 -15.37 14.43
C PRO A 168 3.01 -16.27 13.21
N THR A 169 1.96 -17.09 13.24
CA THR A 169 1.69 -18.06 12.18
C THR A 169 0.66 -17.56 11.17
N ARG A 170 0.60 -18.21 10.01
CA ARG A 170 -0.47 -17.95 9.03
C ARG A 170 -1.86 -18.28 9.57
N ALA A 171 -1.96 -19.32 10.41
CA ALA A 171 -3.22 -19.66 11.07
C ALA A 171 -3.69 -18.54 12.00
N ASP A 172 -2.80 -18.02 12.85
CA ASP A 172 -3.10 -16.89 13.73
C ASP A 172 -3.55 -15.65 12.94
N PHE A 173 -2.91 -15.40 11.78
CA PHE A 173 -3.32 -14.31 10.91
C PHE A 173 -4.74 -14.51 10.35
N ASN A 174 -5.08 -15.74 9.94
CA ASN A 174 -6.42 -16.05 9.45
C ASN A 174 -7.47 -15.88 10.56
N ASP A 175 -7.15 -16.26 11.79
CA ASP A 175 -8.02 -16.02 12.96
C ASP A 175 -8.18 -14.51 13.22
N ALA A 176 -7.11 -13.73 13.07
CA ALA A 176 -7.17 -12.27 13.17
C ALA A 176 -8.08 -11.67 12.08
N VAL A 177 -8.06 -12.20 10.85
CA VAL A 177 -8.99 -11.78 9.78
C VAL A 177 -10.44 -12.05 10.18
N ALA A 178 -10.74 -13.23 10.74
CA ALA A 178 -12.10 -13.56 11.19
C ALA A 178 -12.59 -12.63 12.31
N VAL A 179 -11.71 -12.26 13.26
CA VAL A 179 -12.00 -11.26 14.29
C VAL A 179 -12.18 -9.88 13.66
N GLY A 180 -11.30 -9.50 12.73
CA GLY A 180 -11.34 -8.23 12.01
C GLY A 180 -12.66 -8.02 11.24
N LEU A 181 -13.18 -9.07 10.61
CA LEU A 181 -14.48 -9.06 9.90
C LEU A 181 -15.63 -8.71 10.86
N LYS A 182 -15.68 -9.34 12.03
CA LYS A 182 -16.70 -9.06 13.05
C LYS A 182 -16.59 -7.61 13.56
N LEU A 183 -15.37 -7.13 13.78
CA LEU A 183 -15.13 -5.77 14.23
C LEU A 183 -15.48 -4.74 13.16
N ALA A 184 -15.18 -5.02 11.89
CA ALA A 184 -15.43 -4.11 10.77
C ALA A 184 -16.91 -3.80 10.58
N THR A 185 -17.81 -4.72 10.91
CA THR A 185 -19.28 -4.53 10.84
C THR A 185 -19.88 -4.02 12.15
N SER A 186 -19.10 -3.89 13.23
CA SER A 186 -19.59 -3.43 14.53
C SER A 186 -19.76 -1.90 14.58
N ALA A 187 -20.57 -1.42 15.52
CA ALA A 187 -20.74 0.01 15.79
C ALA A 187 -19.41 0.74 16.13
N ALA A 188 -18.41 0.02 16.64
CA ALA A 188 -17.09 0.60 16.93
C ALA A 188 -16.35 1.11 15.68
N ALA A 189 -16.69 0.59 14.51
CA ALA A 189 -16.10 0.97 13.22
C ALA A 189 -16.93 2.04 12.47
N ALA A 190 -18.06 2.50 13.00
CA ALA A 190 -19.04 3.33 12.29
C ALA A 190 -18.50 4.64 11.69
N LYS A 191 -17.39 5.16 12.22
CA LYS A 191 -16.75 6.39 11.73
C LYS A 191 -15.64 6.15 10.70
N LEU A 192 -15.32 4.89 10.40
CA LEU A 192 -14.26 4.57 9.45
C LEU A 192 -14.76 4.65 8.01
N PRO A 193 -13.91 5.09 7.07
CA PRO A 193 -14.29 5.17 5.67
C PRO A 193 -14.62 3.79 5.10
N GLY A 194 -15.69 3.69 4.32
CA GLY A 194 -16.15 2.41 3.75
C GLY A 194 -16.89 1.49 4.72
N TYR A 195 -17.23 1.96 5.94
CA TYR A 195 -18.05 1.18 6.87
C TYR A 195 -19.40 0.80 6.27
N LYS A 196 -19.78 -0.47 6.38
CA LYS A 196 -21.02 -1.02 5.76
C LYS A 196 -22.19 -1.17 6.73
N GLY A 197 -21.95 -0.99 8.03
CA GLY A 197 -22.93 -1.33 9.05
C GLY A 197 -22.96 -2.82 9.38
N SER A 198 -23.68 -3.17 10.42
CA SER A 198 -24.03 -4.57 10.69
C SER A 198 -25.04 -5.02 9.64
N SER A 199 -24.70 -6.08 8.87
CA SER A 199 -25.73 -6.78 8.11
C SER A 199 -26.80 -7.23 9.11
N GLN A 200 -27.97 -6.59 9.10
CA GLN A 200 -29.13 -7.15 9.76
C GLN A 200 -29.49 -8.40 8.97
N GLY A 201 -29.12 -9.59 9.50
CA GLY A 201 -29.61 -10.87 9.04
C GLY A 201 -31.11 -11.03 9.41
#